data_44701e75325a750a33b1588d7a13fd44
#
_entry.id   44701e75325a750a33b1588d7a13fd44
#
_cell.length_a   1.000
_cell.length_b   1.000
_cell.length_c   1.000
_cell.angle_alpha   90.00
_cell.angle_beta   90.00
_cell.angle_gamma   90.00
#
_symmetry.space_group_name_H-M   'P 1'
#
loop_
_entity.id
_entity.type
_entity.pdbx_description
1 polymer ?
#
loop_
_entity_poly.entity_id
_entity_poly.type
_entity_poly.pdbx_seq_one_letter_code
_entity_poly.pdbx_strand_id
1 'polypeptide(L)'
;MPTSKLTVMQIKSAKPKDKEYKIWDGLGLFLLVKPSGSKLWRRKYRFEGKEKLRSFGPFPIVSLEQVRKLLEQDLSLIKQGIDPVRKAKEERLEVKIAAENSFKTVSEEWAQLRMHTWKSEKHKNDVMRSLNIDIIPELGSLPVSVIKPSDVLKTVKLLENRGLGETVYRTLQRISSIFKYAIATGRCETNPARDLPPALKKIKVIHHPALPVKELGEFLRQLENYEGYIYTKISLELIHLTALRSRELRLGRWSEINLDSNNPIWRVPASRMKNVSDHLVPLSIQSVRILHDLRTQSVNNDLLFPGRNNPAKPIS
;
A
#
# COMPACT_ATOMS: atom_id res chain seq x y z
N MET A 1 -34.84 -18.89 44.25
CA MET A 1 -35.02 -17.48 44.55
C MET A 1 -35.40 -16.77 43.25
N PRO A 2 -36.31 -15.79 43.25
CA PRO A 2 -36.71 -15.09 42.03
C PRO A 2 -35.48 -14.41 41.41
N THR A 3 -35.23 -14.73 40.17
CA THR A 3 -34.01 -14.40 39.45
C THR A 3 -34.06 -13.04 38.71
N SER A 4 -35.20 -12.35 38.71
CA SER A 4 -35.45 -11.13 37.95
C SER A 4 -36.23 -10.14 38.82
N LYS A 5 -35.53 -9.29 39.57
CA LYS A 5 -36.15 -8.36 40.51
C LYS A 5 -36.32 -6.95 39.94
N LEU A 6 -35.52 -6.54 38.96
CA LEU A 6 -35.56 -5.20 38.43
C LEU A 6 -36.51 -5.04 37.25
N THR A 7 -37.12 -3.87 37.18
CA THR A 7 -37.90 -3.42 36.02
C THR A 7 -37.19 -2.25 35.35
N VAL A 8 -37.47 -2.02 34.05
CA VAL A 8 -36.91 -0.90 33.29
C VAL A 8 -37.31 0.45 33.93
N MET A 9 -38.50 0.53 34.52
CA MET A 9 -38.97 1.73 35.20
C MET A 9 -38.11 2.04 36.44
N GLN A 10 -37.81 1.07 37.27
CA GLN A 10 -36.95 1.21 38.44
C GLN A 10 -35.54 1.64 38.06
N ILE A 11 -35.00 1.08 36.96
CA ILE A 11 -33.67 1.46 36.45
C ILE A 11 -33.66 2.92 36.00
N LYS A 12 -34.69 3.36 35.23
CA LYS A 12 -34.79 4.73 34.76
C LYS A 12 -34.96 5.71 35.91
N SER A 13 -35.79 5.40 36.91
CA SER A 13 -36.07 6.25 38.08
C SER A 13 -34.97 6.31 39.11
N ALA A 14 -33.97 5.43 39.06
CA ALA A 14 -32.83 5.44 39.96
C ALA A 14 -32.02 6.74 39.84
N LYS A 15 -32.08 7.61 40.86
CA LYS A 15 -31.37 8.88 40.91
C LYS A 15 -29.96 8.72 41.52
N PRO A 16 -28.99 9.54 41.14
CA PRO A 16 -27.66 9.54 41.77
C PRO A 16 -27.80 9.97 43.25
N LYS A 17 -26.86 9.44 44.08
CA LYS A 17 -26.73 9.82 45.50
C LYS A 17 -25.28 10.27 45.73
N ASP A 18 -24.96 10.81 46.88
CA ASP A 18 -23.62 11.27 47.25
C ASP A 18 -22.56 10.15 47.18
N LYS A 19 -22.98 8.89 47.43
CA LYS A 19 -22.14 7.71 47.31
C LYS A 19 -22.75 6.73 46.27
N GLU A 20 -21.87 5.99 45.59
CA GLU A 20 -22.35 4.94 44.70
C GLU A 20 -23.12 3.85 45.45
N TYR A 21 -24.18 3.35 44.82
CA TYR A 21 -25.01 2.28 45.40
C TYR A 21 -25.40 1.24 44.36
N LYS A 22 -25.77 0.06 44.84
CA LYS A 22 -26.12 -1.12 44.04
C LYS A 22 -27.59 -1.43 44.11
N ILE A 23 -28.18 -1.74 42.98
CA ILE A 23 -29.55 -2.26 42.88
C ILE A 23 -29.45 -3.66 42.27
N TRP A 24 -29.85 -4.66 43.06
CA TRP A 24 -29.67 -6.08 42.71
C TRP A 24 -30.83 -6.61 41.86
N ASP A 25 -30.50 -7.34 40.76
CA ASP A 25 -31.46 -8.03 39.90
C ASP A 25 -31.61 -9.52 40.24
N GLY A 26 -30.56 -10.19 40.69
CA GLY A 26 -30.50 -11.61 41.03
C GLY A 26 -29.23 -12.29 40.48
N LEU A 27 -28.90 -13.47 40.92
CA LEU A 27 -27.75 -14.30 40.50
C LEU A 27 -26.41 -13.51 40.49
N GLY A 28 -26.27 -12.54 41.42
CA GLY A 28 -25.11 -11.67 41.53
C GLY A 28 -25.09 -10.49 40.56
N LEU A 29 -26.10 -10.33 39.70
CA LEU A 29 -26.26 -9.19 38.82
C LEU A 29 -26.78 -7.98 39.57
N PHE A 30 -26.18 -6.80 39.35
CA PHE A 30 -26.62 -5.53 39.94
C PHE A 30 -26.33 -4.35 39.00
N LEU A 31 -27.14 -3.32 39.14
CA LEU A 31 -26.90 -2.02 38.56
C LEU A 31 -26.14 -1.16 39.58
N LEU A 32 -24.96 -0.69 39.22
CA LEU A 32 -24.20 0.28 40.01
C LEU A 32 -24.57 1.70 39.57
N VAL A 33 -25.17 2.48 40.45
CA VAL A 33 -25.48 3.90 40.21
C VAL A 33 -24.40 4.74 40.86
N LYS A 34 -23.70 5.52 40.05
CA LYS A 34 -22.61 6.41 40.51
C LYS A 34 -23.13 7.80 40.84
N PRO A 35 -22.42 8.60 41.66
CA PRO A 35 -22.77 9.99 41.95
C PRO A 35 -22.86 10.86 40.68
N SER A 36 -22.09 10.53 39.64
CA SER A 36 -22.17 11.20 38.32
C SER A 36 -23.43 10.91 37.51
N GLY A 37 -24.35 10.09 38.06
CA GLY A 37 -25.58 9.67 37.34
C GLY A 37 -25.36 8.47 36.39
N SER A 38 -24.13 8.05 36.15
CA SER A 38 -23.86 6.87 35.31
C SER A 38 -24.33 5.60 35.95
N LYS A 39 -24.94 4.70 35.18
CA LYS A 39 -25.52 3.44 35.61
C LYS A 39 -24.80 2.30 34.89
N LEU A 40 -24.12 1.41 35.64
CA LEU A 40 -23.25 0.36 35.09
C LEU A 40 -23.76 -1.01 35.51
N TRP A 41 -23.93 -1.90 34.55
CA TRP A 41 -24.24 -3.29 34.83
C TRP A 41 -23.00 -4.06 35.28
N ARG A 42 -23.10 -4.69 36.45
CA ARG A 42 -22.03 -5.51 37.02
C ARG A 42 -22.59 -6.78 37.61
N ARG A 43 -21.73 -7.83 37.63
CA ARG A 43 -22.04 -9.10 38.27
C ARG A 43 -20.92 -9.48 39.23
N LYS A 44 -21.30 -9.88 40.45
CA LYS A 44 -20.43 -10.49 41.46
C LYS A 44 -20.67 -11.99 41.42
N TYR A 45 -19.62 -12.80 41.30
CA TYR A 45 -19.71 -14.26 41.24
C TYR A 45 -18.48 -14.92 41.88
N ARG A 46 -18.55 -16.21 42.20
CA ARG A 46 -17.40 -16.99 42.64
C ARG A 46 -16.98 -17.96 41.57
N PHE A 47 -15.67 -18.08 41.35
CA PHE A 47 -15.07 -19.04 40.46
C PHE A 47 -13.81 -19.61 41.12
N GLU A 48 -13.73 -20.95 41.22
CA GLU A 48 -12.63 -21.64 41.94
C GLU A 48 -12.37 -21.07 43.34
N GLY A 49 -13.44 -20.85 44.09
CA GLY A 49 -13.36 -20.31 45.47
C GLY A 49 -13.07 -18.81 45.59
N LYS A 50 -12.68 -18.16 44.51
CA LYS A 50 -12.35 -16.70 44.49
C LYS A 50 -13.53 -15.86 44.03
N GLU A 51 -13.73 -14.72 44.70
CA GLU A 51 -14.74 -13.74 44.30
C GLU A 51 -14.25 -12.94 43.12
N LYS A 52 -15.08 -12.79 42.09
CA LYS A 52 -14.79 -12.03 40.87
C LYS A 52 -15.92 -11.07 40.53
N LEU A 53 -15.57 -9.99 39.82
CA LEU A 53 -16.49 -8.96 39.37
C LEU A 53 -16.40 -8.85 37.82
N ARG A 54 -17.55 -8.98 37.16
CA ARG A 54 -17.69 -8.75 35.72
C ARG A 54 -18.47 -7.46 35.46
N SER A 55 -18.05 -6.70 34.47
CA SER A 55 -18.77 -5.53 33.95
C SER A 55 -19.36 -5.85 32.59
N PHE A 56 -20.64 -5.51 32.37
CA PHE A 56 -21.36 -5.73 31.11
C PHE A 56 -21.54 -4.44 30.29
N GLY A 57 -21.30 -3.28 30.90
CA GLY A 57 -21.43 -2.00 30.23
C GLY A 57 -22.46 -1.06 30.86
N PRO A 58 -22.61 0.15 30.32
CA PRO A 58 -23.52 1.15 30.86
C PRO A 58 -24.97 0.98 30.34
N PHE A 59 -25.92 1.28 31.21
CA PHE A 59 -27.30 1.53 30.82
C PHE A 59 -27.40 3.00 30.30
N PRO A 60 -28.14 3.33 29.21
CA PRO A 60 -29.03 2.44 28.45
C PRO A 60 -28.39 1.67 27.28
N ILE A 61 -27.10 1.83 27.03
CA ILE A 61 -26.40 1.12 25.90
C ILE A 61 -26.62 -0.39 26.00
N VAL A 62 -26.45 -0.95 27.20
CA VAL A 62 -26.84 -2.33 27.48
C VAL A 62 -28.19 -2.33 28.20
N SER A 63 -29.25 -2.81 27.55
CA SER A 63 -30.57 -2.88 28.13
C SER A 63 -30.68 -3.98 29.20
N LEU A 64 -31.77 -3.96 29.99
CA LEU A 64 -32.05 -4.98 31.00
C LEU A 64 -32.19 -6.39 30.36
N GLU A 65 -32.82 -6.46 29.22
CA GLU A 65 -32.98 -7.75 28.49
C GLU A 65 -31.61 -8.26 28.02
N GLN A 66 -30.81 -7.39 27.41
CA GLN A 66 -29.49 -7.74 26.93
C GLN A 66 -28.55 -8.22 28.04
N VAL A 67 -28.54 -7.53 29.20
CA VAL A 67 -27.68 -7.94 30.32
C VAL A 67 -28.09 -9.29 30.91
N ARG A 68 -29.40 -9.60 30.90
CA ARG A 68 -29.89 -10.92 31.33
C ARG A 68 -29.47 -12.03 30.38
N LYS A 69 -29.49 -11.81 29.07
CA LYS A 69 -28.95 -12.75 28.07
C LYS A 69 -27.45 -12.98 28.29
N LEU A 70 -26.70 -11.91 28.53
CA LEU A 70 -25.27 -12.02 28.85
C LEU A 70 -25.01 -12.75 30.16
N LEU A 71 -25.88 -12.59 31.16
CA LEU A 71 -25.83 -13.33 32.42
C LEU A 71 -26.03 -14.82 32.20
N GLU A 72 -26.99 -15.21 31.36
CA GLU A 72 -27.25 -16.62 31.02
C GLU A 72 -26.03 -17.26 30.31
N GLN A 73 -25.41 -16.57 29.40
CA GLN A 73 -24.16 -16.97 28.76
C GLN A 73 -23.04 -17.20 29.79
N ASP A 74 -22.85 -16.22 30.70
CA ASP A 74 -21.88 -16.36 31.79
C ASP A 74 -22.13 -17.55 32.70
N LEU A 75 -23.40 -17.81 33.03
CA LEU A 75 -23.78 -18.97 33.83
C LEU A 75 -23.47 -20.30 33.12
N SER A 76 -23.69 -20.36 31.82
CA SER A 76 -23.33 -21.51 30.99
C SER A 76 -21.83 -21.75 30.98
N LEU A 77 -21.02 -20.71 30.82
CA LEU A 77 -19.55 -20.79 30.85
C LEU A 77 -19.03 -21.29 32.21
N ILE A 78 -19.56 -20.76 33.31
CA ILE A 78 -19.19 -21.20 34.66
C ILE A 78 -19.54 -22.70 34.88
N LYS A 79 -20.70 -23.19 34.40
CA LYS A 79 -21.06 -24.61 34.44
C LYS A 79 -20.07 -25.48 33.66
N GLN A 80 -19.45 -24.95 32.60
CA GLN A 80 -18.42 -25.62 31.81
C GLN A 80 -17.01 -25.51 32.43
N GLY A 81 -16.87 -24.90 33.60
CA GLY A 81 -15.55 -24.65 34.21
C GLY A 81 -14.74 -23.55 33.56
N ILE A 82 -15.38 -22.64 32.81
CA ILE A 82 -14.73 -21.55 32.10
C ILE A 82 -15.03 -20.22 32.81
N ASP A 83 -13.98 -19.45 33.15
CA ASP A 83 -14.14 -18.13 33.73
C ASP A 83 -14.58 -17.09 32.67
N PRO A 84 -15.79 -16.49 32.79
CA PRO A 84 -16.27 -15.51 31.83
C PRO A 84 -15.40 -14.27 31.67
N VAL A 85 -14.73 -13.81 32.73
CA VAL A 85 -13.82 -12.65 32.68
C VAL A 85 -12.55 -12.99 31.91
N ARG A 86 -11.98 -14.19 32.15
CA ARG A 86 -10.82 -14.68 31.43
C ARG A 86 -11.12 -14.86 29.94
N LYS A 87 -12.22 -15.52 29.60
CA LYS A 87 -12.65 -15.73 28.22
C LYS A 87 -12.84 -14.41 27.47
N ALA A 88 -13.54 -13.43 28.08
CA ALA A 88 -13.74 -12.11 27.47
C ALA A 88 -12.41 -11.33 27.28
N LYS A 89 -11.43 -11.55 28.14
CA LYS A 89 -10.09 -10.94 27.98
C LYS A 89 -9.32 -11.62 26.87
N GLU A 90 -9.38 -12.94 26.74
CA GLU A 90 -8.76 -13.71 25.65
C GLU A 90 -9.36 -13.31 24.30
N GLU A 91 -10.68 -13.27 24.18
CA GLU A 91 -11.37 -12.82 22.96
C GLU A 91 -10.98 -11.39 22.53
N ARG A 92 -10.90 -10.46 23.50
CA ARG A 92 -10.43 -9.09 23.21
C ARG A 92 -8.98 -9.04 22.74
N LEU A 93 -8.13 -9.88 23.32
CA LEU A 93 -6.73 -9.99 22.92
C LEU A 93 -6.61 -10.57 21.51
N GLU A 94 -7.39 -11.62 21.21
CA GLU A 94 -7.45 -12.22 19.87
C GLU A 94 -7.91 -11.20 18.81
N VAL A 95 -8.97 -10.44 19.09
CA VAL A 95 -9.44 -9.37 18.19
C VAL A 95 -8.36 -8.31 17.99
N LYS A 96 -7.65 -7.93 19.04
CA LYS A 96 -6.56 -6.96 18.95
C LYS A 96 -5.39 -7.50 18.11
N ILE A 97 -4.96 -8.72 18.38
CA ILE A 97 -3.90 -9.41 17.62
C ILE A 97 -4.32 -9.57 16.15
N ALA A 98 -5.58 -9.94 15.89
CA ALA A 98 -6.10 -10.06 14.54
C ALA A 98 -6.09 -8.71 13.79
N ALA A 99 -6.45 -7.62 14.47
CA ALA A 99 -6.41 -6.27 13.90
C ALA A 99 -4.97 -5.79 13.62
N GLU A 100 -4.04 -6.02 14.53
CA GLU A 100 -2.62 -5.70 14.38
C GLU A 100 -1.95 -6.54 13.27
N ASN A 101 -2.44 -7.75 13.03
CA ASN A 101 -1.98 -8.66 11.98
C ASN A 101 -2.86 -8.63 10.73
N SER A 102 -3.75 -7.65 10.59
CA SER A 102 -4.55 -7.50 9.36
C SER A 102 -3.63 -7.23 8.16
N PHE A 103 -4.05 -7.70 6.98
CA PHE A 103 -3.29 -7.48 5.75
C PHE A 103 -3.03 -5.99 5.50
N LYS A 104 -4.00 -5.12 5.83
CA LYS A 104 -3.86 -3.68 5.71
C LYS A 104 -2.69 -3.18 6.59
N THR A 105 -2.70 -3.48 7.88
CA THR A 105 -1.65 -3.04 8.81
C THR A 105 -0.27 -3.53 8.36
N VAL A 106 -0.17 -4.82 8.01
CA VAL A 106 1.08 -5.43 7.53
C VAL A 106 1.55 -4.80 6.22
N SER A 107 0.64 -4.48 5.30
CA SER A 107 0.97 -3.84 4.02
C SER A 107 1.45 -2.40 4.19
N GLU A 108 0.88 -1.66 5.13
CA GLU A 108 1.29 -0.29 5.47
C GLU A 108 2.70 -0.28 6.08
N GLU A 109 2.99 -1.18 7.02
CA GLU A 109 4.34 -1.34 7.59
C GLU A 109 5.37 -1.74 6.54
N TRP A 110 5.03 -2.72 5.67
CA TRP A 110 5.87 -3.11 4.55
C TRP A 110 6.16 -1.94 3.61
N ALA A 111 5.15 -1.13 3.30
CA ALA A 111 5.29 0.03 2.44
C ALA A 111 6.19 1.09 3.07
N GLN A 112 6.01 1.40 4.36
CA GLN A 112 6.86 2.34 5.11
C GLN A 112 8.32 1.89 5.11
N LEU A 113 8.58 0.61 5.39
CA LEU A 113 9.93 0.04 5.38
C LEU A 113 10.61 0.15 4.01
N ARG A 114 9.85 0.02 2.91
CA ARG A 114 10.38 0.04 1.56
C ARG A 114 10.37 1.41 0.87
N MET A 115 9.60 2.35 1.39
CA MET A 115 9.37 3.65 0.76
C MET A 115 10.66 4.42 0.46
N HIS A 116 11.67 4.33 1.33
CA HIS A 116 12.97 4.97 1.14
C HIS A 116 13.81 4.35 0.02
N THR A 117 13.53 3.09 -0.36
CA THR A 117 14.23 2.41 -1.47
C THR A 117 13.64 2.74 -2.83
N TRP A 118 12.45 3.33 -2.89
CA TRP A 118 11.78 3.68 -4.14
C TRP A 118 12.27 5.03 -4.65
N LYS A 119 13.12 4.98 -5.67
CA LYS A 119 13.79 6.17 -6.25
C LYS A 119 12.85 7.14 -6.99
N SER A 120 11.66 6.70 -7.40
CA SER A 120 10.74 7.47 -8.23
C SER A 120 9.42 7.70 -7.51
N GLU A 121 9.00 8.95 -7.36
CA GLU A 121 7.68 9.30 -6.82
C GLU A 121 6.54 8.66 -7.62
N LYS A 122 6.69 8.54 -8.94
CA LYS A 122 5.73 7.81 -9.77
C LYS A 122 5.59 6.36 -9.32
N HIS A 123 6.71 5.65 -9.10
CA HIS A 123 6.68 4.25 -8.64
C HIS A 123 6.03 4.13 -7.26
N LYS A 124 6.34 5.03 -6.35
CA LYS A 124 5.73 5.10 -5.02
C LYS A 124 4.21 5.26 -5.13
N ASN A 125 3.77 6.23 -5.94
CA ASN A 125 2.35 6.47 -6.16
C ASN A 125 1.64 5.26 -6.80
N ASP A 126 2.28 4.59 -7.77
CA ASP A 126 1.75 3.38 -8.41
C ASP A 126 1.62 2.22 -7.42
N VAL A 127 2.59 2.04 -6.51
CA VAL A 127 2.52 1.02 -5.46
C VAL A 127 1.39 1.33 -4.49
N MET A 128 1.34 2.56 -3.95
CA MET A 128 0.30 2.97 -2.99
C MET A 128 -1.10 2.92 -3.60
N ARG A 129 -1.24 3.34 -4.86
CA ARG A 129 -2.50 3.24 -5.59
C ARG A 129 -2.97 1.79 -5.71
N SER A 130 -2.08 0.89 -6.11
CA SER A 130 -2.42 -0.54 -6.24
C SER A 130 -2.80 -1.16 -4.89
N LEU A 131 -2.12 -0.78 -3.79
CA LEU A 131 -2.50 -1.21 -2.46
C LEU A 131 -3.91 -0.73 -2.10
N ASN A 132 -4.17 0.56 -2.21
CA ASN A 132 -5.40 1.17 -1.71
C ASN A 132 -6.63 0.86 -2.58
N ILE A 133 -6.46 0.72 -3.90
CA ILE A 133 -7.58 0.55 -4.83
C ILE A 133 -7.83 -0.93 -5.16
N ASP A 134 -6.75 -1.71 -5.33
CA ASP A 134 -6.89 -3.06 -5.89
C ASP A 134 -6.75 -4.17 -4.83
N ILE A 135 -6.01 -3.96 -3.73
CA ILE A 135 -5.68 -5.03 -2.80
C ILE A 135 -6.39 -4.89 -1.45
N ILE A 136 -6.28 -3.73 -0.80
CA ILE A 136 -6.83 -3.50 0.55
C ILE A 136 -8.36 -3.66 0.61
N PRO A 137 -9.15 -3.27 -0.38
CA PRO A 137 -10.59 -3.49 -0.35
C PRO A 137 -10.99 -4.97 -0.22
N GLU A 138 -10.20 -5.88 -0.79
CA GLU A 138 -10.50 -7.32 -0.80
C GLU A 138 -9.83 -8.07 0.38
N LEU A 139 -8.57 -7.76 0.68
CA LEU A 139 -7.77 -8.50 1.67
C LEU A 139 -7.53 -7.75 2.97
N GLY A 140 -7.71 -6.43 2.97
CA GLY A 140 -7.22 -5.55 4.03
C GLY A 140 -7.71 -5.85 5.43
N SER A 141 -8.97 -6.26 5.59
CA SER A 141 -9.57 -6.57 6.89
C SER A 141 -9.19 -7.96 7.43
N LEU A 142 -8.66 -8.85 6.59
CA LEU A 142 -8.35 -10.21 6.97
C LEU A 142 -6.98 -10.28 7.67
N PRO A 143 -6.83 -11.03 8.77
CA PRO A 143 -5.53 -11.38 9.33
C PRO A 143 -4.70 -12.14 8.30
N VAL A 144 -3.39 -11.81 8.17
CA VAL A 144 -2.51 -12.46 7.19
C VAL A 144 -2.39 -13.98 7.38
N SER A 145 -2.58 -14.48 8.59
CA SER A 145 -2.53 -15.91 8.92
C SER A 145 -3.69 -16.73 8.37
N VAL A 146 -4.84 -16.11 8.04
CA VAL A 146 -6.05 -16.82 7.57
C VAL A 146 -6.28 -16.67 6.06
N ILE A 147 -5.56 -15.77 5.38
CA ILE A 147 -5.71 -15.56 3.95
C ILE A 147 -5.23 -16.78 3.17
N LYS A 148 -6.09 -17.29 2.31
CA LYS A 148 -5.86 -18.49 1.48
C LYS A 148 -5.47 -18.12 0.05
N PRO A 149 -4.86 -19.04 -0.72
CA PRO A 149 -4.60 -18.82 -2.15
C PRO A 149 -5.85 -18.44 -2.96
N SER A 150 -7.03 -18.99 -2.59
CA SER A 150 -8.32 -18.62 -3.20
C SER A 150 -8.68 -17.16 -3.05
N ASP A 151 -8.37 -16.54 -1.91
CA ASP A 151 -8.71 -15.14 -1.64
C ASP A 151 -7.81 -14.21 -2.47
N VAL A 152 -6.51 -14.54 -2.52
CA VAL A 152 -5.55 -13.83 -3.39
C VAL A 152 -5.92 -13.99 -4.85
N LEU A 153 -6.27 -15.21 -5.29
CA LEU A 153 -6.68 -15.48 -6.66
C LEU A 153 -7.93 -14.67 -7.04
N LYS A 154 -8.93 -14.62 -6.17
CA LYS A 154 -10.13 -13.79 -6.36
C LYS A 154 -9.76 -12.32 -6.57
N THR A 155 -8.90 -11.77 -5.72
CA THR A 155 -8.45 -10.37 -5.82
C THR A 155 -7.79 -10.07 -7.17
N VAL A 156 -6.85 -10.91 -7.62
CA VAL A 156 -6.17 -10.67 -8.90
C VAL A 156 -7.04 -10.96 -10.13
N LYS A 157 -8.02 -11.86 -10.01
CA LYS A 157 -9.02 -12.13 -11.07
C LYS A 157 -9.93 -10.92 -11.33
N LEU A 158 -10.23 -10.09 -10.34
CA LEU A 158 -10.95 -8.83 -10.55
C LEU A 158 -10.20 -7.90 -11.51
N LEU A 159 -8.87 -7.85 -11.41
CA LEU A 159 -8.03 -7.07 -12.34
C LEU A 159 -7.96 -7.71 -13.73
N GLU A 160 -7.88 -9.04 -13.79
CA GLU A 160 -7.88 -9.78 -15.06
C GLU A 160 -9.16 -9.53 -15.84
N ASN A 161 -10.31 -9.53 -15.18
CA ASN A 161 -11.62 -9.24 -15.77
C ASN A 161 -11.74 -7.79 -16.29
N ARG A 162 -10.96 -6.86 -15.72
CA ARG A 162 -10.84 -5.47 -16.20
C ARG A 162 -9.86 -5.32 -17.37
N GLY A 163 -9.28 -6.41 -17.87
CA GLY A 163 -8.32 -6.40 -18.98
C GLY A 163 -6.92 -5.89 -18.62
N LEU A 164 -6.59 -5.79 -17.32
CA LEU A 164 -5.34 -5.21 -16.83
C LEU A 164 -4.24 -6.28 -16.64
N GLY A 165 -3.97 -7.06 -17.68
CA GLY A 165 -3.11 -8.25 -17.58
C GLY A 165 -1.74 -8.03 -16.92
N GLU A 166 -0.98 -7.02 -17.34
CA GLU A 166 0.33 -6.72 -16.72
C GLU A 166 0.20 -6.29 -15.24
N THR A 167 -0.85 -5.54 -14.92
CA THR A 167 -1.15 -5.10 -13.56
C THR A 167 -1.46 -6.30 -12.65
N VAL A 168 -2.11 -7.35 -13.17
CA VAL A 168 -2.38 -8.60 -12.43
C VAL A 168 -1.09 -9.19 -11.88
N TYR A 169 -0.08 -9.39 -12.72
CA TYR A 169 1.22 -9.98 -12.29
C TYR A 169 1.96 -9.07 -11.32
N ARG A 170 1.96 -7.75 -11.55
CA ARG A 170 2.58 -6.78 -10.64
C ARG A 170 1.87 -6.76 -9.28
N THR A 171 0.55 -6.86 -9.27
CA THR A 171 -0.25 -6.93 -8.05
C THR A 171 0.03 -8.22 -7.27
N LEU A 172 0.07 -9.36 -7.96
CA LEU A 172 0.43 -10.64 -7.34
C LEU A 172 1.84 -10.61 -6.74
N GLN A 173 2.82 -10.01 -7.42
CA GLN A 173 4.18 -9.84 -6.88
C GLN A 173 4.20 -8.96 -5.64
N ARG A 174 3.38 -7.90 -5.57
CA ARG A 174 3.24 -7.06 -4.37
C ARG A 174 2.66 -7.84 -3.21
N ILE A 175 1.55 -8.54 -3.43
CA ILE A 175 0.95 -9.40 -2.40
C ILE A 175 1.98 -10.41 -1.90
N SER A 176 2.69 -11.08 -2.80
CA SER A 176 3.76 -12.02 -2.44
C SER A 176 4.88 -11.37 -1.61
N SER A 177 5.27 -10.12 -1.94
CA SER A 177 6.29 -9.37 -1.19
C SER A 177 5.84 -9.00 0.22
N ILE A 178 4.55 -8.66 0.39
CA ILE A 178 3.94 -8.37 1.69
C ILE A 178 3.90 -9.63 2.54
N PHE A 179 3.51 -10.78 1.97
CA PHE A 179 3.54 -12.06 2.68
C PHE A 179 4.96 -12.50 3.06
N LYS A 180 5.97 -12.25 2.23
CA LYS A 180 7.38 -12.48 2.61
C LYS A 180 7.77 -11.63 3.83
N TYR A 181 7.31 -10.41 3.91
CA TYR A 181 7.51 -9.56 5.08
C TYR A 181 6.75 -10.11 6.31
N ALA A 182 5.49 -10.51 6.13
CA ALA A 182 4.68 -11.11 7.20
C ALA A 182 5.32 -12.40 7.76
N ILE A 183 5.90 -13.25 6.91
CA ILE A 183 6.65 -14.44 7.32
C ILE A 183 7.92 -14.04 8.09
N ALA A 184 8.69 -13.10 7.58
CA ALA A 184 9.92 -12.64 8.22
C ALA A 184 9.67 -11.99 9.60
N THR A 185 8.45 -11.46 9.82
CA THR A 185 8.04 -10.88 11.11
C THR A 185 7.23 -11.85 11.98
N GLY A 186 7.13 -13.13 11.60
CA GLY A 186 6.47 -14.18 12.38
C GLY A 186 4.94 -14.09 12.44
N ARG A 187 4.30 -13.36 11.52
CA ARG A 187 2.84 -13.14 11.50
C ARG A 187 2.06 -14.19 10.71
N CYS A 188 2.73 -14.90 9.82
CA CYS A 188 2.19 -16.07 9.10
C CYS A 188 3.32 -17.02 8.71
N GLU A 189 2.98 -18.26 8.36
CA GLU A 189 3.94 -19.31 8.00
C GLU A 189 4.09 -19.49 6.50
N THR A 190 3.07 -19.14 5.73
CA THR A 190 3.02 -19.43 4.28
C THR A 190 2.70 -18.19 3.46
N ASN A 191 3.11 -18.22 2.20
CA ASN A 191 2.80 -17.18 1.22
C ASN A 191 1.75 -17.68 0.22
N PRO A 192 0.47 -17.30 0.37
CA PRO A 192 -0.62 -17.78 -0.48
C PRO A 192 -0.57 -17.27 -1.92
N ALA A 193 0.31 -16.29 -2.23
CA ALA A 193 0.48 -15.76 -3.57
C ALA A 193 1.56 -16.50 -4.39
N ARG A 194 2.34 -17.39 -3.74
CA ARG A 194 3.56 -17.97 -4.33
C ARG A 194 3.29 -18.77 -5.58
N ASP A 195 2.31 -19.66 -5.52
CA ASP A 195 2.09 -20.69 -6.54
C ASP A 195 0.87 -20.40 -7.44
N LEU A 196 0.42 -19.13 -7.47
CA LEU A 196 -0.72 -18.69 -8.27
C LEU A 196 -0.43 -18.31 -9.74
N PRO A 197 0.81 -18.01 -10.19
CA PRO A 197 1.05 -17.62 -11.58
C PRO A 197 0.48 -18.57 -12.62
N PRO A 198 0.51 -19.93 -12.45
CA PRO A 198 -0.09 -20.85 -13.42
C PRO A 198 -1.61 -20.75 -13.55
N ALA A 199 -2.31 -20.21 -12.55
CA ALA A 199 -3.76 -20.02 -12.56
C ALA A 199 -4.22 -18.73 -13.27
N LEU A 200 -3.28 -17.90 -13.73
CA LEU A 200 -3.54 -16.65 -14.43
C LEU A 200 -3.36 -16.79 -15.93
N LYS A 201 -4.10 -15.99 -16.70
CA LYS A 201 -3.95 -15.94 -18.15
C LYS A 201 -2.55 -15.47 -18.53
N LYS A 202 -1.86 -16.22 -19.37
CA LYS A 202 -0.57 -15.81 -19.93
C LYS A 202 -0.77 -14.53 -20.75
N ILE A 203 0.01 -13.50 -20.44
CA ILE A 203 0.03 -12.26 -21.20
C ILE A 203 0.94 -12.47 -22.39
N LYS A 204 0.40 -12.24 -23.61
CA LYS A 204 1.24 -12.11 -24.79
C LYS A 204 1.97 -10.77 -24.69
N VAL A 205 3.27 -10.81 -24.43
CA VAL A 205 4.09 -9.60 -24.45
C VAL A 205 4.15 -9.10 -25.88
N ILE A 206 3.54 -7.96 -26.13
CA ILE A 206 3.69 -7.24 -27.41
C ILE A 206 4.78 -6.20 -27.18
N HIS A 207 5.95 -6.44 -27.77
CA HIS A 207 7.03 -5.46 -27.74
C HIS A 207 6.63 -4.24 -28.58
N HIS A 208 7.04 -3.07 -28.13
CA HIS A 208 6.92 -1.88 -28.97
C HIS A 208 7.68 -2.10 -30.28
N PRO A 209 7.15 -1.61 -31.42
CA PRO A 209 7.86 -1.72 -32.69
C PRO A 209 9.24 -1.07 -32.57
N ALA A 210 10.24 -1.78 -33.04
CA ALA A 210 11.59 -1.27 -33.20
C ALA A 210 11.87 -1.08 -34.69
N LEU A 211 12.63 -0.04 -35.03
CA LEU A 211 13.05 0.19 -36.41
C LEU A 211 14.00 -0.93 -36.85
N PRO A 212 13.64 -1.75 -37.85
CA PRO A 212 14.54 -2.77 -38.38
C PRO A 212 15.81 -2.15 -38.99
N VAL A 213 16.93 -2.81 -38.89
CA VAL A 213 18.22 -2.31 -39.43
C VAL A 213 18.11 -1.99 -40.93
N LYS A 214 17.38 -2.78 -41.70
CA LYS A 214 17.13 -2.56 -43.14
C LYS A 214 16.38 -1.25 -43.46
N GLU A 215 15.62 -0.73 -42.51
CA GLU A 215 14.83 0.51 -42.66
C GLU A 215 15.55 1.74 -42.08
N LEU A 216 16.68 1.53 -41.41
CA LEU A 216 17.42 2.62 -40.76
C LEU A 216 17.95 3.63 -41.79
N GLY A 217 18.47 3.17 -42.90
CA GLY A 217 18.96 4.06 -43.98
C GLY A 217 17.86 4.95 -44.57
N GLU A 218 16.69 4.41 -44.78
CA GLU A 218 15.54 5.18 -45.24
C GLU A 218 15.06 6.18 -44.21
N PHE A 219 14.98 5.77 -42.96
CA PHE A 219 14.65 6.67 -41.84
C PHE A 219 15.61 7.84 -41.74
N LEU A 220 16.92 7.61 -41.85
CA LEU A 220 17.93 8.69 -41.78
C LEU A 220 17.79 9.67 -42.97
N ARG A 221 17.54 9.17 -44.21
CA ARG A 221 17.26 10.05 -45.38
C ARG A 221 16.01 10.91 -45.18
N GLN A 222 14.95 10.34 -44.60
CA GLN A 222 13.74 11.11 -44.28
C GLN A 222 14.00 12.11 -43.17
N LEU A 223 14.84 11.80 -42.20
CA LEU A 223 15.23 12.68 -41.13
C LEU A 223 16.06 13.88 -41.65
N GLU A 224 16.93 13.67 -42.62
CA GLU A 224 17.65 14.75 -43.32
C GLU A 224 16.73 15.80 -43.93
N ASN A 225 15.62 15.34 -44.54
CA ASN A 225 14.61 16.20 -45.16
C ASN A 225 13.49 16.66 -44.21
N TYR A 226 13.64 16.38 -42.90
CA TYR A 226 12.62 16.79 -41.92
C TYR A 226 12.66 18.31 -41.66
N GLU A 227 11.57 18.99 -42.05
CA GLU A 227 11.39 20.44 -41.94
C GLU A 227 10.73 20.89 -40.63
N GLY A 228 10.51 20.00 -39.70
CA GLY A 228 9.88 20.30 -38.42
C GLY A 228 10.83 20.98 -37.42
N TYR A 229 10.53 20.82 -36.14
CA TYR A 229 11.29 21.45 -35.07
C TYR A 229 12.73 20.92 -35.01
N ILE A 230 13.70 21.79 -35.19
CA ILE A 230 15.12 21.43 -35.35
C ILE A 230 15.67 20.59 -34.21
N TYR A 231 15.30 20.88 -32.94
CA TYR A 231 15.73 20.09 -31.78
C TYR A 231 15.16 18.68 -31.79
N THR A 232 14.00 18.45 -32.41
CA THR A 232 13.46 17.08 -32.61
C THR A 232 14.32 16.32 -33.60
N LYS A 233 14.68 16.93 -34.74
CA LYS A 233 15.58 16.33 -35.73
C LYS A 233 16.90 15.92 -35.11
N ILE A 234 17.59 16.87 -34.49
CA ILE A 234 18.91 16.66 -33.89
C ILE A 234 18.84 15.63 -32.74
N SER A 235 17.79 15.62 -31.94
CA SER A 235 17.63 14.61 -30.88
C SER A 235 17.49 13.20 -31.43
N LEU A 236 16.78 13.02 -32.56
CA LEU A 236 16.66 11.74 -33.24
C LEU A 236 17.97 11.29 -33.89
N GLU A 237 18.76 12.18 -34.45
CA GLU A 237 20.10 11.88 -34.96
C GLU A 237 21.04 11.44 -33.83
N LEU A 238 21.09 12.21 -32.74
CA LEU A 238 21.97 11.92 -31.63
C LEU A 238 21.60 10.64 -30.85
N ILE A 239 20.32 10.29 -30.75
CA ILE A 239 19.93 9.06 -30.06
C ILE A 239 20.47 7.79 -30.76
N HIS A 240 20.59 7.82 -32.09
CA HIS A 240 21.19 6.72 -32.86
C HIS A 240 22.70 6.65 -32.68
N LEU A 241 23.38 7.80 -32.60
CA LEU A 241 24.83 7.88 -32.47
C LEU A 241 25.32 7.60 -31.04
N THR A 242 24.49 7.87 -30.03
CA THR A 242 24.88 7.79 -28.62
C THR A 242 24.25 6.62 -27.87
N ALA A 243 23.21 5.99 -28.42
CA ALA A 243 22.41 4.96 -27.77
C ALA A 243 21.87 5.36 -26.38
N LEU A 244 21.75 6.65 -26.09
CA LEU A 244 21.16 7.19 -24.86
C LEU A 244 19.67 6.86 -24.79
N ARG A 245 19.13 6.66 -23.58
CA ARG A 245 17.69 6.61 -23.42
C ARG A 245 17.07 7.97 -23.73
N SER A 246 15.86 7.96 -24.30
CA SER A 246 15.17 9.20 -24.69
C SER A 246 15.09 10.24 -23.58
N ARG A 247 14.92 9.82 -22.32
CA ARG A 247 14.89 10.74 -21.17
C ARG A 247 16.28 11.31 -20.85
N GLU A 248 17.32 10.51 -20.96
CA GLU A 248 18.71 10.93 -20.69
C GLU A 248 19.12 11.99 -21.72
N LEU A 249 18.83 11.75 -22.98
CA LEU A 249 19.12 12.68 -24.07
C LEU A 249 18.30 13.97 -23.95
N ARG A 250 16.97 13.90 -23.82
CA ARG A 250 16.10 15.09 -23.77
C ARG A 250 16.39 16.03 -22.61
N LEU A 251 16.86 15.49 -21.48
CA LEU A 251 17.24 16.26 -20.29
C LEU A 251 18.71 16.71 -20.34
N GLY A 252 19.41 16.50 -21.46
CA GLY A 252 20.81 16.85 -21.64
C GLY A 252 21.09 18.33 -21.46
N ARG A 253 22.26 18.63 -20.92
CA ARG A 253 22.72 19.97 -20.65
C ARG A 253 24.09 20.22 -21.28
N TRP A 254 24.34 21.46 -21.72
CA TRP A 254 25.64 21.84 -22.24
C TRP A 254 26.77 21.67 -21.24
N SER A 255 26.48 21.92 -19.96
CA SER A 255 27.42 21.70 -18.84
C SER A 255 27.90 20.26 -18.67
N GLU A 256 27.24 19.30 -19.32
CA GLU A 256 27.59 17.87 -19.26
C GLU A 256 28.48 17.39 -20.39
N ILE A 257 28.72 18.26 -21.41
CA ILE A 257 29.42 17.89 -22.64
C ILE A 257 30.77 18.57 -22.69
N ASN A 258 31.82 17.78 -22.91
CA ASN A 258 33.16 18.27 -23.25
C ASN A 258 33.43 17.93 -24.71
N LEU A 259 33.42 18.97 -25.58
CA LEU A 259 33.72 18.87 -27.01
C LEU A 259 35.18 19.15 -27.34
N ASP A 260 35.87 19.90 -26.47
CA ASP A 260 37.18 20.48 -26.74
C ASP A 260 38.36 19.61 -26.30
N SER A 261 38.11 18.34 -25.98
CA SER A 261 39.14 17.38 -25.59
C SER A 261 39.50 16.44 -26.74
N ASN A 262 40.71 15.84 -26.67
CA ASN A 262 41.12 14.78 -27.59
C ASN A 262 40.19 13.55 -27.55
N ASN A 263 39.39 13.43 -26.48
CA ASN A 263 38.37 12.39 -26.30
C ASN A 263 37.05 13.08 -25.93
N PRO A 264 36.26 13.56 -26.90
CA PRO A 264 34.98 14.21 -26.62
C PRO A 264 34.02 13.25 -25.89
N ILE A 265 33.38 13.76 -24.84
CA ILE A 265 32.56 12.95 -23.95
C ILE A 265 31.32 13.70 -23.46
N TRP A 266 30.22 12.98 -23.36
CA TRP A 266 29.03 13.44 -22.68
C TRP A 266 28.87 12.68 -21.35
N ARG A 267 28.93 13.39 -20.24
CA ARG A 267 28.77 12.85 -18.89
C ARG A 267 27.34 13.04 -18.41
N VAL A 268 26.51 12.00 -18.50
CA VAL A 268 25.16 12.02 -17.95
C VAL A 268 25.23 11.75 -16.44
N PRO A 269 24.80 12.69 -15.57
CA PRO A 269 24.97 12.55 -14.13
C PRO A 269 24.10 11.43 -13.54
N ALA A 270 24.60 10.78 -12.50
CA ALA A 270 23.95 9.68 -11.77
C ALA A 270 22.53 10.03 -11.30
N SER A 271 22.25 11.28 -10.97
CA SER A 271 20.91 11.75 -10.56
C SER A 271 19.83 11.55 -11.61
N ARG A 272 20.18 11.44 -12.89
CA ARG A 272 19.27 11.15 -14.00
C ARG A 272 19.28 9.69 -14.45
N MET A 273 20.25 8.93 -13.97
CA MET A 273 20.43 7.53 -14.32
C MET A 273 19.56 6.61 -13.47
N LYS A 274 19.17 5.47 -14.04
CA LYS A 274 18.53 4.38 -13.27
C LYS A 274 19.52 3.76 -12.25
N ASN A 275 20.82 3.73 -12.61
CA ASN A 275 21.92 3.28 -11.76
C ASN A 275 22.54 4.47 -11.01
N VAL A 276 23.34 4.20 -9.97
CA VAL A 276 23.88 5.21 -9.03
C VAL A 276 25.19 5.84 -9.53
N SER A 277 25.63 5.53 -10.76
CA SER A 277 26.87 6.04 -11.34
C SER A 277 26.62 6.92 -12.55
N ASP A 278 27.51 7.90 -12.78
CA ASP A 278 27.53 8.69 -14.00
C ASP A 278 27.66 7.76 -15.22
N HIS A 279 26.97 8.12 -16.31
CA HIS A 279 27.12 7.43 -17.58
C HIS A 279 27.99 8.26 -18.51
N LEU A 280 29.15 7.73 -18.84
CA LEU A 280 30.10 8.36 -19.75
C LEU A 280 29.85 7.86 -21.16
N VAL A 281 29.50 8.77 -22.07
CA VAL A 281 29.19 8.47 -23.46
C VAL A 281 30.29 9.08 -24.34
N PRO A 282 31.18 8.26 -24.93
CA PRO A 282 32.12 8.75 -25.92
C PRO A 282 31.38 9.29 -27.13
N LEU A 283 31.79 10.47 -27.62
CA LEU A 283 31.14 11.10 -28.76
C LEU A 283 31.91 10.79 -30.04
N SER A 284 31.19 10.28 -31.03
CA SER A 284 31.73 10.10 -32.38
C SER A 284 31.99 11.45 -33.06
N ILE A 285 32.82 11.50 -34.13
CA ILE A 285 33.06 12.69 -34.94
C ILE A 285 31.72 13.27 -35.44
N GLN A 286 30.79 12.44 -35.84
CA GLN A 286 29.45 12.84 -36.27
C GLN A 286 28.69 13.55 -35.14
N SER A 287 28.67 12.93 -33.95
CA SER A 287 28.03 13.53 -32.77
C SER A 287 28.62 14.89 -32.41
N VAL A 288 29.96 15.01 -32.45
CA VAL A 288 30.66 16.26 -32.16
C VAL A 288 30.26 17.33 -33.15
N ARG A 289 30.24 17.03 -34.46
CA ARG A 289 29.82 17.95 -35.50
C ARG A 289 28.40 18.46 -35.27
N ILE A 290 27.45 17.54 -35.06
CA ILE A 290 26.04 17.89 -34.78
C ILE A 290 25.91 18.77 -33.54
N LEU A 291 26.66 18.48 -32.48
CA LEU A 291 26.64 19.30 -31.26
C LEU A 291 27.28 20.68 -31.43
N HIS A 292 28.34 20.81 -32.23
CA HIS A 292 28.90 22.12 -32.59
C HIS A 292 27.86 22.95 -33.37
N ASP A 293 27.21 22.37 -34.38
CA ASP A 293 26.20 23.09 -35.17
C ASP A 293 25.01 23.50 -34.28
N LEU A 294 24.59 22.61 -33.36
CA LEU A 294 23.54 22.89 -32.41
C LEU A 294 23.91 24.06 -31.47
N ARG A 295 25.18 24.12 -31.04
CA ARG A 295 25.66 25.19 -30.14
C ARG A 295 25.61 26.55 -30.76
N THR A 296 25.86 26.67 -32.07
CA THR A 296 25.75 27.94 -32.80
C THR A 296 24.34 28.48 -32.93
N GLN A 297 23.35 27.57 -32.87
CA GLN A 297 21.92 27.87 -32.97
C GLN A 297 21.21 27.97 -31.59
N SER A 298 21.89 27.58 -30.51
CA SER A 298 21.25 27.53 -29.19
C SER A 298 21.16 28.96 -28.61
N VAL A 299 19.94 29.30 -28.21
CA VAL A 299 19.66 30.47 -27.38
C VAL A 299 20.25 30.21 -26.00
N ASN A 300 20.67 31.24 -25.31
CA ASN A 300 21.36 31.27 -24.01
C ASN A 300 20.71 30.43 -22.90
N ASN A 301 20.67 29.12 -23.08
CA ASN A 301 20.04 28.12 -22.21
C ASN A 301 20.99 26.93 -22.04
N ASP A 302 21.10 26.41 -20.81
CA ASP A 302 21.90 25.21 -20.52
C ASP A 302 21.27 23.89 -21.06
N LEU A 303 19.98 23.89 -21.42
CA LEU A 303 19.34 22.71 -22.03
C LEU A 303 19.81 22.55 -23.49
N LEU A 304 20.23 21.33 -23.86
CA LEU A 304 20.53 20.95 -25.24
C LEU A 304 19.27 21.01 -26.12
N PHE A 305 18.14 20.56 -25.59
CA PHE A 305 16.88 20.41 -26.32
C PHE A 305 15.75 21.16 -25.62
N PRO A 306 15.71 22.50 -25.72
CA PRO A 306 14.62 23.30 -25.14
C PRO A 306 13.29 23.01 -25.84
N GLY A 307 12.22 23.07 -25.09
CA GLY A 307 10.86 22.83 -25.60
C GLY A 307 10.37 24.01 -26.46
N ARG A 308 9.64 23.72 -27.54
CA ARG A 308 9.13 24.74 -28.49
C ARG A 308 8.26 25.79 -27.81
N ASN A 309 7.35 25.39 -26.95
CA ASN A 309 6.39 26.29 -26.29
C ASN A 309 6.91 26.86 -24.96
N ASN A 310 7.92 26.23 -24.38
CA ASN A 310 8.55 26.68 -23.13
C ASN A 310 10.03 26.29 -23.12
N PRO A 311 10.94 27.21 -23.51
CA PRO A 311 12.37 26.93 -23.56
C PRO A 311 13.00 26.58 -22.21
N ALA A 312 12.36 26.91 -21.09
CA ALA A 312 12.83 26.51 -19.75
C ALA A 312 12.60 25.03 -19.44
N LYS A 313 11.80 24.34 -20.26
CA LYS A 313 11.55 22.91 -20.15
C LYS A 313 12.16 22.17 -21.34
N PRO A 314 12.60 20.92 -21.18
CA PRO A 314 13.07 20.10 -22.30
C PRO A 314 11.94 19.75 -23.26
N ILE A 315 12.28 19.34 -24.48
CA ILE A 315 11.31 18.75 -25.42
C ILE A 315 10.59 17.55 -24.81
N SER A 316 9.34 17.32 -25.21
CA SER A 316 8.46 16.26 -24.69
C SER A 316 8.83 14.86 -25.22
#